data_4f633f3aefa1bed93bf7ff10f1ca75b3
#
_entry.id   4f633f3aefa1bed93bf7ff10f1ca75b3
#
_cell.length_a   1.000
_cell.length_b   1.000
_cell.length_c   1.000
_cell.angle_alpha   90.00
_cell.angle_beta   90.00
_cell.angle_gamma   90.00
#
_symmetry.space_group_name_H-M   'P 1'
#
loop_
_entity.id
_entity.type
_entity.pdbx_description
1 polymer ?
#
loop_
_entity_poly.entity_id
_entity_poly.type
_entity_poly.pdbx_seq_one_letter_code
_entity_poly.pdbx_strand_id
1 'polypeptide(L)'
;LHSTFLMLLFCASGLNAPVPEEIEAPPPNIILILADDLGYRELGCYGQEKIKTPNIDQLAADGMKFTQHYSGAPVCASSRCVLLTGLHCGHSLVRNNWENGGWGEDEPEGQYPLPGGTITMARMLQDTGYATGVFGKWGLGGPGTSGAPEHQGFNTSVTVLCQRKAHNFYPTHLWKNGEKMLLDGNEWFKAHQKIDKPLPEDEDYYDRYLGQTYSPDVFLDEALDFID
;
A
#
# COMPACT_ATOMS: atom_id res chain seq x y z
N LEU A 1 -29.03 66.05 9.88
CA LEU A 1 -27.57 65.77 9.84
C LEU A 1 -27.27 64.93 8.66
N HIS A 2 -26.89 65.55 7.51
CA HIS A 2 -26.50 64.90 6.28
C HIS A 2 -24.97 64.77 6.30
N SER A 3 -24.47 63.53 6.23
CA SER A 3 -23.04 63.25 6.03
C SER A 3 -22.81 62.93 4.58
N THR A 4 -22.14 63.84 3.89
CA THR A 4 -21.75 63.72 2.48
C THR A 4 -20.49 62.88 2.39
N PHE A 5 -20.58 61.69 1.75
CA PHE A 5 -19.46 60.85 1.49
C PHE A 5 -18.77 61.29 0.18
N LEU A 6 -17.59 61.86 0.29
CA LEU A 6 -16.74 62.24 -0.87
C LEU A 6 -15.98 60.98 -1.35
N MET A 7 -16.37 60.46 -2.51
CA MET A 7 -15.70 59.36 -3.18
C MET A 7 -14.56 59.94 -4.05
N LEU A 8 -13.31 59.77 -3.62
CA LEU A 8 -12.12 60.09 -4.41
C LEU A 8 -11.82 58.91 -5.35
N LEU A 9 -12.12 59.08 -6.65
CA LEU A 9 -11.62 58.16 -7.69
C LEU A 9 -10.13 58.44 -7.93
N PHE A 10 -9.26 57.53 -7.51
CA PHE A 10 -7.88 57.49 -7.98
C PHE A 10 -7.84 56.71 -9.28
N CYS A 11 -7.67 57.44 -10.42
CA CYS A 11 -7.21 56.81 -11.67
C CYS A 11 -5.73 56.52 -11.52
N ALA A 12 -5.35 55.33 -11.12
CA ALA A 12 -4.00 54.82 -11.25
C ALA A 12 -3.80 54.36 -12.69
N SER A 13 -3.12 55.15 -13.50
CA SER A 13 -2.60 54.75 -14.81
C SER A 13 -1.63 53.58 -14.60
N GLY A 14 -1.99 52.43 -15.19
CA GLY A 14 -1.31 51.17 -15.04
C GLY A 14 0.17 51.21 -15.40
N LEU A 15 0.97 50.89 -14.44
CA LEU A 15 2.23 50.18 -14.68
C LEU A 15 1.88 48.70 -14.55
N ASN A 16 1.69 48.02 -15.69
CA ASN A 16 1.70 46.54 -15.76
C ASN A 16 3.14 46.08 -15.40
N ALA A 17 3.45 46.03 -14.10
CA ALA A 17 4.55 45.23 -13.68
C ALA A 17 4.19 43.76 -14.02
N PRO A 18 5.10 43.01 -14.71
CA PRO A 18 4.85 41.60 -14.94
C PRO A 18 4.66 40.96 -13.56
N VAL A 19 3.53 40.32 -13.36
CA VAL A 19 3.30 39.43 -12.20
C VAL A 19 4.43 38.41 -12.32
N PRO A 20 5.27 38.20 -11.30
CA PRO A 20 6.27 37.15 -11.34
C PRO A 20 5.53 35.86 -11.63
N GLU A 21 5.95 35.14 -12.67
CA GLU A 21 5.49 33.79 -12.94
C GLU A 21 5.81 32.97 -11.69
N GLU A 22 4.77 32.58 -10.96
CA GLU A 22 4.91 31.74 -9.78
C GLU A 22 5.44 30.42 -10.30
N ILE A 23 6.74 30.15 -10.09
CA ILE A 23 7.34 28.87 -10.44
C ILE A 23 6.68 27.86 -9.51
N GLU A 24 5.64 27.18 -9.99
CA GLU A 24 5.03 26.06 -9.27
C GLU A 24 6.13 25.05 -8.95
N ALA A 25 6.34 24.81 -7.68
CA ALA A 25 7.26 23.76 -7.26
C ALA A 25 6.80 22.43 -7.85
N PRO A 26 7.71 21.56 -8.31
CA PRO A 26 7.31 20.26 -8.80
C PRO A 26 6.52 19.51 -7.73
N PRO A 27 5.52 18.71 -8.13
CA PRO A 27 4.74 17.94 -7.18
C PRO A 27 5.65 17.01 -6.36
N PRO A 28 5.40 16.86 -5.03
CA PRO A 28 6.26 16.06 -4.17
C PRO A 28 6.13 14.57 -4.49
N ASN A 29 7.20 13.81 -4.31
CA ASN A 29 7.13 12.36 -4.29
C ASN A 29 6.35 11.89 -3.06
N ILE A 30 5.57 10.82 -3.21
CA ILE A 30 4.69 10.27 -2.17
C ILE A 30 5.05 8.82 -1.93
N ILE A 31 5.50 8.48 -0.72
CA ILE A 31 5.75 7.11 -0.30
C ILE A 31 4.75 6.76 0.80
N LEU A 32 3.92 5.74 0.55
CA LEU A 32 2.97 5.19 1.51
C LEU A 32 3.43 3.81 1.96
N ILE A 33 3.80 3.67 3.23
CA ILE A 33 4.18 2.40 3.84
C ILE A 33 3.02 1.91 4.69
N LEU A 34 2.42 0.78 4.32
CA LEU A 34 1.34 0.13 5.03
C LEU A 34 1.85 -1.15 5.71
N ALA A 35 1.96 -1.11 7.04
CA ALA A 35 2.26 -2.31 7.82
C ALA A 35 0.99 -3.15 8.03
N ASP A 36 1.08 -4.45 7.77
CA ASP A 36 -0.02 -5.40 7.94
C ASP A 36 -0.07 -5.90 9.39
N ASP A 37 -1.25 -5.84 10.00
CA ASP A 37 -1.53 -6.27 11.39
C ASP A 37 -0.63 -5.63 12.47
N LEU A 38 -0.07 -4.44 12.24
CA LEU A 38 0.73 -3.71 13.21
C LEU A 38 -0.16 -2.98 14.22
N GLY A 39 -0.03 -3.33 15.49
CA GLY A 39 -0.78 -2.72 16.59
C GLY A 39 -0.24 -1.33 16.99
N TYR A 40 -1.11 -0.50 17.55
CA TYR A 40 -0.77 0.88 17.95
C TYR A 40 0.49 0.99 18.84
N ARG A 41 0.68 0.03 19.76
CA ARG A 41 1.82 0.05 20.70
C ARG A 41 2.98 -0.84 20.30
N GLU A 42 3.14 -1.12 19.03
CA GLU A 42 4.24 -1.96 18.52
C GLU A 42 5.42 -1.14 17.97
N LEU A 43 5.31 0.20 18.01
CA LEU A 43 6.36 1.13 17.63
C LEU A 43 6.88 1.91 18.85
N GLY A 44 8.19 2.21 18.91
CA GLY A 44 8.80 2.97 19.99
C GLY A 44 8.16 4.33 20.19
N CYS A 45 7.87 5.07 19.11
CA CYS A 45 7.19 6.36 19.15
C CYS A 45 5.76 6.31 19.74
N TYR A 46 5.16 5.12 19.86
CA TYR A 46 3.87 4.88 20.53
C TYR A 46 3.98 4.10 21.84
N GLY A 47 5.20 3.95 22.37
CA GLY A 47 5.44 3.39 23.70
C GLY A 47 5.83 1.92 23.74
N GLN A 48 6.33 1.35 22.64
CA GLN A 48 6.97 0.04 22.64
C GLN A 48 8.36 0.14 23.28
N GLU A 49 8.65 -0.76 24.23
CA GLU A 49 9.94 -0.78 24.95
C GLU A 49 10.78 -2.01 24.61
N LYS A 50 10.15 -3.13 24.22
CA LYS A 50 10.81 -4.42 23.97
C LYS A 50 11.44 -4.50 22.59
N ILE A 51 10.74 -4.04 21.58
CA ILE A 51 11.19 -4.02 20.19
C ILE A 51 11.65 -2.60 19.85
N LYS A 52 12.81 -2.48 19.22
CA LYS A 52 13.34 -1.19 18.81
C LYS A 52 12.97 -0.88 17.37
N THR A 53 12.45 0.32 17.14
CA THR A 53 12.03 0.81 15.81
C THR A 53 12.67 2.16 15.49
N PRO A 54 14.01 2.29 15.52
CA PRO A 54 14.70 3.58 15.53
C PRO A 54 14.42 4.43 14.28
N ASN A 55 14.34 3.82 13.11
CA ASN A 55 14.10 4.55 11.86
C ASN A 55 12.66 5.09 11.79
N ILE A 56 11.67 4.31 12.24
CA ILE A 56 10.26 4.76 12.27
C ILE A 56 10.08 5.82 13.38
N ASP A 57 10.75 5.64 14.52
CA ASP A 57 10.73 6.61 15.62
C ASP A 57 11.35 7.95 15.20
N GLN A 58 12.43 7.92 14.39
CA GLN A 58 13.02 9.12 13.83
C GLN A 58 12.07 9.79 12.82
N LEU A 59 11.44 9.03 11.93
CA LEU A 59 10.42 9.55 11.00
C LEU A 59 9.28 10.24 11.75
N ALA A 60 8.83 9.66 12.87
CA ALA A 60 7.80 10.26 13.72
C ALA A 60 8.27 11.53 14.44
N ALA A 61 9.56 11.65 14.76
CA ALA A 61 10.15 12.83 15.36
C ALA A 61 10.31 13.98 14.38
N ASP A 62 10.65 13.67 13.13
CA ASP A 62 10.87 14.65 12.05
C ASP A 62 9.56 15.10 11.38
N GLY A 63 8.47 14.35 11.56
CA GLY A 63 7.20 14.58 10.90
C GLY A 63 6.02 14.73 11.84
N MET A 64 4.85 14.36 11.36
CA MET A 64 3.61 14.41 12.11
C MET A 64 3.22 13.03 12.64
N LYS A 65 3.02 12.92 13.93
CA LYS A 65 2.55 11.70 14.60
C LYS A 65 1.05 11.78 14.90
N PHE A 66 0.27 10.88 14.32
CA PHE A 66 -1.17 10.79 14.56
C PHE A 66 -1.45 9.90 15.79
N THR A 67 -2.23 10.41 16.72
CA THR A 67 -2.65 9.68 17.94
C THR A 67 -4.05 9.08 17.81
N GLN A 68 -4.81 9.46 16.78
CA GLN A 68 -6.17 9.03 16.50
C GLN A 68 -6.32 8.72 14.99
N HIS A 69 -5.56 7.74 14.50
CA HIS A 69 -5.66 7.26 13.13
C HIS A 69 -6.02 5.76 13.16
N TYR A 70 -7.06 5.39 12.43
CA TYR A 70 -7.61 4.05 12.45
C TYR A 70 -7.68 3.45 11.06
N SER A 71 -7.46 2.14 10.97
CA SER A 71 -7.75 1.38 9.75
C SER A 71 -9.24 1.50 9.39
N GLY A 72 -9.54 1.61 8.10
CA GLY A 72 -10.92 1.75 7.62
C GLY A 72 -11.78 0.49 7.78
N ALA A 73 -11.17 -0.67 8.04
CA ALA A 73 -11.84 -1.94 8.30
C ALA A 73 -10.91 -2.90 9.08
N PRO A 74 -11.46 -3.90 9.78
CA PRO A 74 -10.69 -4.76 10.69
C PRO A 74 -9.93 -5.90 10.02
N VAL A 75 -10.10 -6.12 8.70
CA VAL A 75 -9.44 -7.20 7.94
C VAL A 75 -8.80 -6.67 6.66
N CYS A 76 -7.79 -7.39 6.18
CA CYS A 76 -6.85 -6.96 5.15
C CYS A 76 -7.50 -6.41 3.87
N ALA A 77 -8.30 -7.20 3.15
CA ALA A 77 -8.84 -6.79 1.85
C ALA A 77 -9.77 -5.59 1.97
N SER A 78 -10.65 -5.57 2.96
CA SER A 78 -11.56 -4.44 3.17
C SER A 78 -10.83 -3.19 3.61
N SER A 79 -9.80 -3.29 4.47
CA SER A 79 -8.96 -2.16 4.86
C SER A 79 -8.22 -1.57 3.66
N ARG A 80 -7.61 -2.43 2.82
CA ARG A 80 -6.92 -2.02 1.58
C ARG A 80 -7.89 -1.39 0.59
N CYS A 81 -9.11 -1.93 0.45
CA CYS A 81 -10.14 -1.35 -0.39
C CYS A 81 -10.54 0.06 0.07
N VAL A 82 -10.78 0.25 1.38
CA VAL A 82 -11.07 1.57 1.96
C VAL A 82 -9.93 2.55 1.73
N LEU A 83 -8.68 2.13 1.98
CA LEU A 83 -7.49 2.96 1.79
C LEU A 83 -7.35 3.43 0.34
N LEU A 84 -7.46 2.51 -0.62
CA LEU A 84 -7.25 2.82 -2.02
C LEU A 84 -8.40 3.61 -2.65
N THR A 85 -9.65 3.40 -2.20
CA THR A 85 -10.83 4.04 -2.80
C THR A 85 -11.29 5.28 -2.05
N GLY A 86 -10.83 5.51 -0.81
CA GLY A 86 -11.34 6.57 0.06
C GLY A 86 -12.78 6.37 0.52
N LEU A 87 -13.41 5.24 0.21
CA LEU A 87 -14.79 4.96 0.56
C LEU A 87 -14.88 4.43 2.00
N HIS A 88 -15.81 4.95 2.79
CA HIS A 88 -16.12 4.40 4.10
C HIS A 88 -16.52 2.92 4.00
N CYS A 89 -16.16 2.10 4.99
CA CYS A 89 -16.39 0.64 4.96
C CYS A 89 -17.85 0.23 4.68
N GLY A 90 -18.84 1.05 5.04
CA GLY A 90 -20.25 0.86 4.69
C GLY A 90 -20.57 1.03 3.21
N HIS A 91 -19.72 1.70 2.45
CA HIS A 91 -19.83 1.95 1.01
C HIS A 91 -18.72 1.27 0.21
N SER A 92 -17.77 0.63 0.88
CA SER A 92 -16.66 -0.09 0.28
C SER A 92 -17.15 -1.25 -0.58
N LEU A 93 -16.49 -1.48 -1.70
CA LEU A 93 -16.82 -2.53 -2.66
C LEU A 93 -16.40 -3.91 -2.12
N VAL A 94 -15.26 -3.98 -1.45
CA VAL A 94 -14.75 -5.20 -0.81
C VAL A 94 -14.85 -5.03 0.71
N ARG A 95 -15.72 -5.82 1.36
CA ARG A 95 -16.05 -5.67 2.78
C ARG A 95 -15.54 -6.79 3.66
N ASN A 96 -14.90 -7.79 3.07
CA ASN A 96 -14.38 -8.96 3.77
C ASN A 96 -13.19 -9.54 2.98
N ASN A 97 -12.49 -10.49 3.57
CA ASN A 97 -11.44 -11.28 2.93
C ASN A 97 -12.05 -12.39 2.05
N TRP A 98 -12.91 -12.02 1.12
CA TRP A 98 -13.44 -12.97 0.16
C TRP A 98 -12.35 -13.38 -0.82
N GLU A 99 -12.27 -14.65 -1.09
CA GLU A 99 -11.30 -15.24 -1.98
C GLU A 99 -12.01 -15.86 -3.18
N ASN A 100 -11.46 -15.62 -4.34
CA ASN A 100 -11.97 -16.10 -5.63
C ASN A 100 -10.91 -17.00 -6.29
N GLY A 101 -10.43 -17.96 -5.52
CA GLY A 101 -9.38 -18.90 -5.94
C GLY A 101 -8.99 -19.83 -4.81
N GLY A 102 -8.24 -20.87 -5.15
CA GLY A 102 -7.74 -21.83 -4.19
C GLY A 102 -6.39 -21.45 -3.58
N TRP A 103 -5.84 -22.38 -2.79
CA TRP A 103 -4.58 -22.17 -2.07
C TRP A 103 -3.56 -23.28 -2.33
N GLY A 104 -3.85 -24.14 -3.31
CA GLY A 104 -2.90 -25.12 -3.79
C GLY A 104 -1.80 -24.46 -4.63
N GLU A 105 -0.79 -25.24 -4.95
CA GLU A 105 0.35 -24.78 -5.76
C GLU A 105 -0.11 -24.30 -7.13
N ASP A 106 -0.93 -25.10 -7.80
CA ASP A 106 -1.43 -24.87 -9.16
C ASP A 106 -2.85 -24.27 -9.21
N GLU A 107 -3.42 -23.92 -8.05
CA GLU A 107 -4.76 -23.36 -8.01
C GLU A 107 -4.74 -21.86 -8.35
N PRO A 108 -5.82 -21.36 -9.01
CA PRO A 108 -5.96 -19.94 -9.24
C PRO A 108 -5.82 -19.17 -7.94
N GLU A 109 -5.01 -18.14 -7.97
CA GLU A 109 -4.83 -17.27 -6.82
C GLU A 109 -5.55 -15.95 -7.02
N GLY A 110 -5.97 -15.38 -5.93
CA GLY A 110 -6.56 -14.06 -5.93
C GLY A 110 -7.64 -13.88 -4.89
N GLN A 111 -7.95 -12.64 -4.71
CA GLN A 111 -9.00 -12.17 -3.84
C GLN A 111 -10.19 -11.75 -4.70
N TYR A 112 -11.29 -11.45 -4.05
CA TYR A 112 -12.43 -10.86 -4.75
C TYR A 112 -11.98 -9.55 -5.43
N PRO A 113 -12.10 -9.44 -6.75
CA PRO A 113 -11.49 -8.34 -7.48
C PRO A 113 -12.26 -7.03 -7.31
N LEU A 114 -11.53 -5.92 -7.24
CA LEU A 114 -12.12 -4.61 -7.45
C LEU A 114 -12.71 -4.54 -8.87
N PRO A 115 -13.90 -3.96 -9.04
CA PRO A 115 -14.47 -3.73 -10.35
C PRO A 115 -13.58 -2.87 -11.24
N GLY A 116 -13.62 -3.12 -12.54
CA GLY A 116 -13.00 -2.23 -13.53
C GLY A 116 -13.61 -0.82 -13.46
N GLY A 117 -12.77 0.18 -13.65
CA GLY A 117 -13.19 1.58 -13.57
C GLY A 117 -13.38 2.13 -12.14
N THR A 118 -13.02 1.35 -11.10
CA THR A 118 -12.95 1.89 -9.74
C THR A 118 -11.94 3.03 -9.67
N ILE A 119 -12.37 4.16 -9.09
CA ILE A 119 -11.45 5.27 -8.83
C ILE A 119 -10.63 4.92 -7.59
N THR A 120 -9.34 4.70 -7.79
CA THR A 120 -8.38 4.45 -6.71
C THR A 120 -7.45 5.65 -6.54
N MET A 121 -6.81 5.75 -5.38
CA MET A 121 -5.76 6.74 -5.13
C MET A 121 -4.65 6.67 -6.20
N ALA A 122 -4.24 5.46 -6.59
CA ALA A 122 -3.23 5.28 -7.63
C ALA A 122 -3.72 5.79 -8.98
N ARG A 123 -4.96 5.52 -9.36
CA ARG A 123 -5.54 6.06 -10.61
C ARG A 123 -5.58 7.59 -10.60
N MET A 124 -6.01 8.19 -9.50
CA MET A 124 -6.04 9.65 -9.37
C MET A 124 -4.65 10.27 -9.52
N LEU A 125 -3.64 9.67 -8.90
CA LEU A 125 -2.25 10.13 -9.02
C LEU A 125 -1.72 9.93 -10.45
N GLN A 126 -1.97 8.78 -11.07
CA GLN A 126 -1.60 8.50 -12.45
C GLN A 126 -2.21 9.52 -13.42
N ASP A 127 -3.49 9.85 -13.25
CA ASP A 127 -4.21 10.83 -14.09
C ASP A 127 -3.67 12.26 -13.92
N THR A 128 -2.94 12.54 -12.83
CA THR A 128 -2.23 13.82 -12.59
C THR A 128 -0.75 13.77 -12.97
N GLY A 129 -0.29 12.69 -13.63
CA GLY A 129 1.05 12.59 -14.18
C GLY A 129 2.09 11.93 -13.27
N TYR A 130 1.69 11.38 -12.12
CA TYR A 130 2.61 10.60 -11.30
C TYR A 130 2.91 9.23 -11.92
N ALA A 131 4.16 8.79 -11.84
CA ALA A 131 4.48 7.37 -11.91
C ALA A 131 4.03 6.70 -10.62
N THR A 132 3.34 5.55 -10.73
CA THR A 132 2.72 4.87 -9.60
C THR A 132 3.25 3.45 -9.46
N GLY A 133 3.70 3.07 -8.26
CA GLY A 133 4.22 1.74 -7.95
C GLY A 133 3.54 1.11 -6.75
N VAL A 134 3.42 -0.22 -6.73
CA VAL A 134 2.96 -1.00 -5.57
C VAL A 134 3.82 -2.24 -5.39
N PHE A 135 4.31 -2.43 -4.15
CA PHE A 135 5.22 -3.51 -3.79
C PHE A 135 4.72 -4.19 -2.51
N GLY A 136 4.57 -5.52 -2.55
CA GLY A 136 4.13 -6.29 -1.39
C GLY A 136 2.77 -6.97 -1.55
N LYS A 137 2.02 -7.11 -0.46
CA LYS A 137 0.72 -7.77 -0.41
C LYS A 137 -0.37 -6.93 -1.07
N TRP A 138 -1.13 -7.51 -2.01
CA TRP A 138 -2.21 -6.82 -2.73
C TRP A 138 -3.60 -7.09 -2.13
N GLY A 139 -4.21 -8.22 -2.44
CA GLY A 139 -5.46 -8.67 -1.82
C GLY A 139 -6.76 -8.12 -2.41
N LEU A 140 -6.74 -7.52 -3.61
CA LEU A 140 -7.92 -6.90 -4.24
C LEU A 140 -8.17 -7.37 -5.67
N GLY A 141 -7.64 -8.52 -6.03
CA GLY A 141 -7.83 -9.19 -7.31
C GLY A 141 -6.71 -10.16 -7.61
N GLY A 142 -7.00 -11.19 -8.38
CA GLY A 142 -6.05 -12.18 -8.88
C GLY A 142 -5.49 -11.80 -10.24
N PRO A 143 -4.61 -12.67 -10.80
CA PRO A 143 -3.97 -12.41 -12.09
C PRO A 143 -5.02 -12.31 -13.20
N GLY A 144 -4.87 -11.31 -14.06
CA GLY A 144 -5.75 -11.07 -15.20
C GLY A 144 -7.18 -10.61 -14.85
N THR A 145 -7.48 -10.32 -13.59
CA THR A 145 -8.78 -9.78 -13.18
C THR A 145 -8.79 -8.26 -13.26
N SER A 146 -9.99 -7.66 -13.27
CA SER A 146 -10.14 -6.20 -13.21
C SER A 146 -9.52 -5.58 -11.96
N GLY A 147 -9.37 -6.36 -10.90
CA GLY A 147 -8.79 -5.91 -9.64
C GLY A 147 -7.27 -6.08 -9.54
N ALA A 148 -6.60 -6.59 -10.56
CA ALA A 148 -5.15 -6.66 -10.58
C ALA A 148 -4.52 -5.24 -10.55
N PRO A 149 -3.34 -5.05 -9.95
CA PRO A 149 -2.74 -3.73 -9.73
C PRO A 149 -2.63 -2.89 -11.00
N GLU A 150 -2.23 -3.47 -12.11
CA GLU A 150 -2.07 -2.82 -13.41
C GLU A 150 -3.39 -2.27 -13.97
N HIS A 151 -4.54 -2.81 -13.53
CA HIS A 151 -5.86 -2.31 -13.88
C HIS A 151 -6.42 -1.30 -12.88
N GLN A 152 -5.72 -1.07 -11.77
CA GLN A 152 -6.11 -0.20 -10.67
C GLN A 152 -5.26 1.08 -10.54
N GLY A 153 -4.49 1.41 -11.60
CA GLY A 153 -3.76 2.67 -11.71
C GLY A 153 -2.30 2.60 -11.28
N PHE A 154 -1.71 1.41 -11.20
CA PHE A 154 -0.27 1.27 -10.96
C PHE A 154 0.47 1.01 -12.27
N ASN A 155 1.52 1.80 -12.52
CA ASN A 155 2.42 1.63 -13.67
C ASN A 155 3.38 0.47 -13.45
N THR A 156 3.81 0.27 -12.20
CA THR A 156 4.70 -0.81 -11.79
C THR A 156 4.09 -1.54 -10.60
N SER A 157 4.14 -2.86 -10.65
CA SER A 157 3.68 -3.68 -9.53
C SER A 157 4.58 -4.90 -9.34
N VAL A 158 4.97 -5.17 -8.09
CA VAL A 158 5.59 -6.44 -7.69
C VAL A 158 4.88 -6.91 -6.43
N THR A 159 4.02 -7.91 -6.57
CA THR A 159 3.05 -8.22 -5.51
C THR A 159 2.85 -9.73 -5.30
N VAL A 160 2.42 -10.08 -4.09
CA VAL A 160 1.66 -11.31 -3.84
C VAL A 160 0.18 -10.95 -3.97
N LEU A 161 -0.48 -11.41 -5.02
CA LEU A 161 -1.88 -11.06 -5.31
C LEU A 161 -2.84 -11.66 -4.29
N CYS A 162 -2.65 -12.94 -3.92
CA CYS A 162 -3.45 -13.59 -2.89
C CYS A 162 -2.96 -13.24 -1.49
N GLN A 163 -3.78 -12.54 -0.71
CA GLN A 163 -3.37 -12.13 0.63
C GLN A 163 -3.11 -13.30 1.59
N ARG A 164 -3.72 -14.47 1.37
CA ARG A 164 -3.42 -15.67 2.14
C ARG A 164 -2.03 -16.21 1.82
N LYS A 165 -1.67 -16.28 0.53
CA LYS A 165 -0.32 -16.68 0.11
C LYS A 165 0.74 -15.68 0.59
N ALA A 166 0.40 -14.41 0.76
CA ALA A 166 1.29 -13.39 1.31
C ALA A 166 1.69 -13.61 2.77
N HIS A 167 1.04 -14.52 3.49
CA HIS A 167 1.49 -14.94 4.83
C HIS A 167 2.66 -15.95 4.77
N ASN A 168 3.01 -16.39 3.59
CA ASN A 168 4.24 -17.11 3.32
C ASN A 168 5.29 -16.10 2.83
N PHE A 169 6.35 -15.90 3.60
CA PHE A 169 7.44 -14.97 3.25
C PHE A 169 8.42 -15.54 2.22
N TYR A 170 8.31 -16.83 1.91
CA TYR A 170 9.09 -17.55 0.90
C TYR A 170 8.16 -18.18 -0.15
N PRO A 171 7.33 -17.40 -0.85
CA PRO A 171 6.46 -17.94 -1.89
C PRO A 171 7.31 -18.42 -3.08
N THR A 172 6.78 -19.34 -3.88
CA THR A 172 7.46 -19.82 -5.09
C THR A 172 7.54 -18.74 -6.18
N HIS A 173 6.69 -17.74 -6.11
CA HIS A 173 6.64 -16.66 -7.09
C HIS A 173 5.93 -15.41 -6.57
N LEU A 174 6.23 -14.31 -7.24
CA LEU A 174 5.51 -13.03 -7.16
C LEU A 174 4.84 -12.74 -8.51
N TRP A 175 4.09 -11.66 -8.57
CA TRP A 175 3.52 -11.11 -9.79
C TRP A 175 4.14 -9.74 -10.06
N LYS A 176 4.88 -9.63 -11.17
CA LYS A 176 5.49 -8.38 -11.63
C LYS A 176 4.76 -7.90 -12.88
N ASN A 177 4.04 -6.80 -12.79
CA ASN A 177 3.28 -6.19 -13.90
C ASN A 177 2.35 -7.20 -14.62
N GLY A 178 1.67 -8.06 -13.85
CA GLY A 178 0.76 -9.08 -14.38
C GLY A 178 1.44 -10.38 -14.83
N GLU A 179 2.76 -10.48 -14.81
CA GLU A 179 3.52 -11.66 -15.16
C GLU A 179 4.07 -12.38 -13.93
N LYS A 180 4.11 -13.71 -14.01
CA LYS A 180 4.64 -14.54 -12.92
C LYS A 180 6.16 -14.45 -12.88
N MET A 181 6.70 -13.98 -11.77
CA MET A 181 8.14 -13.92 -11.46
C MET A 181 8.49 -15.02 -10.46
N LEU A 182 9.23 -16.03 -10.88
CA LEU A 182 9.66 -17.13 -10.01
C LEU A 182 10.71 -16.64 -9.01
N LEU A 183 10.66 -17.17 -7.80
CA LEU A 183 11.65 -16.95 -6.75
C LEU A 183 12.51 -18.21 -6.59
N ASP A 184 13.78 -18.09 -6.92
CA ASP A 184 14.69 -19.22 -6.91
C ASP A 184 14.89 -19.81 -5.50
N GLY A 185 14.93 -21.13 -5.43
CA GLY A 185 15.20 -21.87 -4.21
C GLY A 185 14.04 -21.89 -3.19
N ASN A 186 12.87 -21.42 -3.57
CA ASN A 186 11.67 -21.52 -2.75
C ASN A 186 10.81 -22.71 -3.21
N GLU A 187 10.40 -23.51 -2.24
CA GLU A 187 9.48 -24.62 -2.45
C GLU A 187 8.07 -24.23 -2.00
N TRP A 188 7.07 -24.86 -2.64
CA TRP A 188 5.70 -24.61 -2.25
C TRP A 188 5.39 -25.22 -0.89
N PHE A 189 4.76 -24.44 -0.02
CA PHE A 189 4.05 -24.94 1.13
C PHE A 189 2.73 -24.18 1.35
N LYS A 190 1.78 -24.86 1.95
CA LYS A 190 0.46 -24.29 2.17
C LYS A 190 0.51 -23.17 3.19
N ALA A 191 0.13 -21.96 2.78
CA ALA A 191 -0.03 -20.85 3.71
C ALA A 191 -1.11 -21.12 4.77
N HIS A 192 -1.01 -20.52 5.94
CA HIS A 192 -1.91 -20.72 7.08
C HIS A 192 -1.95 -22.18 7.58
N GLN A 193 -0.84 -22.86 7.60
CA GLN A 193 -0.77 -24.15 8.25
C GLN A 193 -0.98 -24.02 9.77
N LYS A 194 -1.66 -25.00 10.34
CA LYS A 194 -1.70 -25.11 11.80
C LYS A 194 -0.42 -25.78 12.27
N ILE A 195 0.26 -25.13 13.21
CA ILE A 195 1.38 -25.71 13.91
C ILE A 195 0.84 -26.71 14.94
N ASP A 196 1.50 -27.85 15.06
CA ASP A 196 1.15 -28.87 16.03
C ASP A 196 1.23 -28.33 17.47
N LYS A 197 0.36 -28.82 18.33
CA LYS A 197 0.36 -28.46 19.76
C LYS A 197 0.57 -29.71 20.61
N PRO A 198 1.47 -29.68 21.60
CA PRO A 198 2.34 -28.54 21.98
C PRO A 198 3.29 -28.13 20.87
N LEU A 199 3.78 -26.89 20.92
CA LEU A 199 4.76 -26.41 19.92
C LEU A 199 5.97 -27.34 19.93
N PRO A 200 6.44 -27.82 18.77
CA PRO A 200 7.66 -28.62 18.70
C PRO A 200 8.85 -27.86 19.29
N GLU A 201 9.64 -28.55 20.09
CA GLU A 201 10.89 -28.00 20.66
C GLU A 201 12.09 -28.17 19.69
N ASP A 202 11.89 -28.95 18.63
CA ASP A 202 12.90 -29.20 17.61
C ASP A 202 13.06 -27.96 16.73
N GLU A 203 14.23 -27.35 16.71
CA GLU A 203 14.54 -26.16 15.91
C GLU A 203 14.38 -26.46 14.41
N ASP A 204 14.76 -27.65 13.97
CA ASP A 204 14.67 -28.09 12.56
C ASP A 204 13.21 -28.25 12.08
N TYR A 205 12.24 -28.32 13.00
CA TYR A 205 10.82 -28.40 12.65
C TYR A 205 10.36 -27.20 11.82
N TYR A 206 10.95 -26.04 12.06
CA TYR A 206 10.56 -24.79 11.41
C TYR A 206 11.26 -24.56 10.07
N ASP A 207 12.30 -25.32 9.75
CA ASP A 207 13.06 -25.19 8.51
C ASP A 207 12.19 -25.43 7.27
N ARG A 208 11.13 -26.22 7.39
CA ARG A 208 10.12 -26.43 6.34
C ARG A 208 9.38 -25.17 5.88
N TYR A 209 9.45 -24.09 6.65
CA TYR A 209 8.84 -22.80 6.34
C TYR A 209 9.83 -21.79 5.79
N LEU A 210 11.09 -22.16 5.69
CA LEU A 210 12.15 -21.34 5.14
C LEU A 210 12.36 -21.66 3.66
N GLY A 211 12.72 -20.65 2.91
CA GLY A 211 13.18 -20.73 1.54
C GLY A 211 14.49 -19.99 1.37
N GLN A 212 14.98 -19.90 0.15
CA GLN A 212 16.23 -19.20 -0.14
C GLN A 212 15.98 -17.71 -0.46
N THR A 213 14.88 -17.40 -1.12
CA THR A 213 14.54 -16.03 -1.53
C THR A 213 13.42 -15.45 -0.66
N TYR A 214 13.78 -14.52 0.23
CA TYR A 214 12.87 -13.82 1.12
C TYR A 214 12.12 -12.72 0.35
N SER A 215 10.82 -12.85 0.20
CA SER A 215 10.03 -11.93 -0.64
C SER A 215 10.05 -10.46 -0.21
N PRO A 216 10.13 -10.11 1.09
CA PRO A 216 10.27 -8.70 1.48
C PRO A 216 11.55 -8.02 0.98
N ASP A 217 12.67 -8.75 0.84
CA ASP A 217 13.90 -8.20 0.27
C ASP A 217 13.69 -7.89 -1.22
N VAL A 218 13.02 -8.79 -1.95
CA VAL A 218 12.67 -8.56 -3.37
C VAL A 218 11.76 -7.34 -3.52
N PHE A 219 10.76 -7.18 -2.63
CA PHE A 219 9.90 -5.98 -2.65
C PHE A 219 10.69 -4.71 -2.39
N LEU A 220 11.65 -4.75 -1.46
CA LEU A 220 12.49 -3.61 -1.14
C LEU A 220 13.36 -3.22 -2.34
N ASP A 221 14.06 -4.18 -2.95
CA ASP A 221 14.93 -3.93 -4.10
C ASP A 221 14.13 -3.34 -5.27
N GLU A 222 13.00 -3.93 -5.62
CA GLU A 222 12.13 -3.45 -6.70
C GLU A 222 11.49 -2.08 -6.40
N ALA A 223 11.23 -1.77 -5.12
CA ALA A 223 10.73 -0.45 -4.72
C ALA A 223 11.83 0.61 -4.81
N LEU A 224 13.06 0.28 -4.43
CA LEU A 224 14.20 1.18 -4.57
C LEU A 224 14.52 1.46 -6.04
N ASP A 225 14.55 0.42 -6.87
CA ASP A 225 14.73 0.55 -8.33
C ASP A 225 13.65 1.43 -8.99
N PHE A 226 12.43 1.44 -8.43
CA PHE A 226 11.35 2.30 -8.93
C PHE A 226 11.51 3.76 -8.50
N ILE A 227 12.12 4.02 -7.33
CA ILE A 227 12.29 5.36 -6.78
C ILE A 227 13.47 6.10 -7.45
N ASP A 228 14.52 5.37 -7.85
CA ASP A 228 15.73 5.89 -8.51
C ASP A 228 15.47 6.30 -9.99
#